data_90b7b25d05938535c52ff6e200d6ed48
#
_entry.id   90b7b25d05938535c52ff6e200d6ed48
#
_cell.length_a   1.000
_cell.length_b   1.000
_cell.length_c   1.000
_cell.angle_alpha   90.00
_cell.angle_beta   90.00
_cell.angle_gamma   90.00
#
_symmetry.space_group_name_H-M   'P 1'
#
loop_
_entity.id
_entity.type
_entity.pdbx_description
1 polymer ?
#
loop_
_entity_poly.entity_id
_entity_poly.type
_entity_poly.pdbx_seq_one_letter_code
_entity_poly.pdbx_strand_id
1 'polypeptide(L)'
;MDLIFHKDPQGSPEWLEARRGVITGSRFKDCRDRLKSKEPSKNCLNYAMDVARERAGGKAAEVFVNGAMRFGTEQEPHARAAYEAATGRFVEEAGFITTDDRKFGVSVDGLVDEDGIVEIKTMVSSNTLFTAVVFGDISEYVDQCNGAMWLLGRQWVDLVLWAPDLEAIGRKLTIVRITRDDDAIEALEADLLDFERRVTRFHQQLTQLAA
;
A
#
# COMPACT_ATOMS: atom_id res chain seq x y z
N MET A 1 18.64 2.86 5.76
CA MET A 1 17.72 1.69 5.79
C MET A 1 17.93 0.97 4.48
N ASP A 2 18.42 -0.27 4.53
CA ASP A 2 18.64 -1.05 3.31
C ASP A 2 17.33 -1.70 2.88
N LEU A 3 17.15 -1.89 1.57
CA LEU A 3 15.92 -2.41 0.98
C LEU A 3 16.18 -3.75 0.28
N ILE A 4 15.23 -4.67 0.40
CA ILE A 4 15.24 -5.96 -0.29
C ILE A 4 14.12 -5.95 -1.34
N PHE A 5 14.50 -6.16 -2.60
CA PHE A 5 13.58 -6.24 -3.73
C PHE A 5 13.21 -7.69 -4.04
N HIS A 6 11.95 -8.04 -3.86
CA HIS A 6 11.40 -9.34 -4.18
C HIS A 6 10.79 -9.31 -5.59
N LYS A 7 11.31 -10.15 -6.48
CA LYS A 7 10.90 -10.16 -7.90
C LYS A 7 9.80 -11.19 -8.21
N ASP A 8 9.31 -11.86 -7.18
CA ASP A 8 8.29 -12.88 -7.35
C ASP A 8 6.97 -12.27 -7.82
N PRO A 9 6.25 -12.94 -8.74
CA PRO A 9 4.97 -12.45 -9.24
C PRO A 9 3.96 -12.23 -8.11
N GLN A 10 3.23 -11.13 -8.16
CA GLN A 10 2.18 -10.83 -7.18
C GLN A 10 1.17 -11.98 -7.07
N GLY A 11 0.90 -12.40 -5.84
CA GLY A 11 0.00 -13.52 -5.55
C GLY A 11 0.64 -14.90 -5.62
N SER A 12 1.92 -15.02 -6.04
CA SER A 12 2.65 -16.29 -5.96
C SER A 12 2.89 -16.70 -4.50
N PRO A 13 3.12 -18.01 -4.22
CA PRO A 13 3.48 -18.48 -2.87
C PRO A 13 4.70 -17.75 -2.28
N GLU A 14 5.71 -17.49 -3.11
CA GLU A 14 6.94 -16.81 -2.73
C GLU A 14 6.65 -15.33 -2.36
N TRP A 15 5.82 -14.64 -3.14
CA TRP A 15 5.39 -13.28 -2.85
C TRP A 15 4.58 -13.21 -1.55
N LEU A 16 3.69 -14.17 -1.30
CA LEU A 16 2.92 -14.26 -0.05
C LEU A 16 3.85 -14.49 1.15
N GLU A 17 4.87 -15.35 0.99
CA GLU A 17 5.86 -15.60 2.04
C GLU A 17 6.73 -14.37 2.30
N ALA A 18 7.13 -13.63 1.27
CA ALA A 18 7.86 -12.38 1.42
C ALA A 18 7.07 -11.32 2.22
N ARG A 19 5.75 -11.33 2.12
CA ARG A 19 4.84 -10.40 2.84
C ARG A 19 4.49 -10.86 4.25
N ARG A 20 4.69 -12.12 4.59
CA ARG A 20 4.28 -12.70 5.87
C ARG A 20 4.97 -12.01 7.04
N GLY A 21 4.19 -11.49 7.97
CA GLY A 21 4.67 -10.78 9.17
C GLY A 21 5.24 -9.38 8.90
N VAL A 22 5.06 -8.87 7.67
CA VAL A 22 5.48 -7.52 7.27
C VAL A 22 4.31 -6.54 7.39
N ILE A 23 4.54 -5.36 7.94
CA ILE A 23 3.57 -4.26 7.95
C ILE A 23 3.61 -3.63 6.56
N THR A 24 2.49 -3.72 5.81
CA THR A 24 2.48 -3.40 4.38
C THR A 24 1.85 -2.05 4.08
N GLY A 25 2.35 -1.35 3.05
CA GLY A 25 1.94 -0.01 2.65
C GLY A 25 0.43 0.15 2.45
N SER A 26 -0.24 -0.84 1.85
CA SER A 26 -1.70 -0.84 1.68
C SER A 26 -2.50 -0.85 3.00
N ARG A 27 -1.83 -1.14 4.14
CA ARG A 27 -2.41 -1.18 5.47
C ARG A 27 -1.85 -0.09 6.41
N PHE A 28 -1.02 0.84 5.93
CA PHE A 28 -0.46 1.91 6.78
C PHE A 28 -1.54 2.79 7.41
N LYS A 29 -2.62 3.06 6.69
CA LYS A 29 -3.79 3.74 7.23
C LYS A 29 -4.39 3.02 8.45
N ASP A 30 -4.45 1.68 8.40
CA ASP A 30 -4.97 0.88 9.52
C ASP A 30 -4.06 0.97 10.76
N CYS A 31 -2.75 1.13 10.56
CA CYS A 31 -1.79 1.25 11.66
C CYS A 31 -2.04 2.48 12.53
N ARG A 32 -2.53 3.55 11.93
CA ARG A 32 -2.81 4.83 12.60
C ARG A 32 -4.28 5.10 12.86
N ASP A 33 -5.14 4.09 12.61
CA ASP A 33 -6.58 4.21 12.86
C ASP A 33 -6.86 4.27 14.37
N ARG A 34 -7.53 5.37 14.81
CA ARG A 34 -7.78 5.68 16.20
C ARG A 34 -9.24 6.04 16.44
N LEU A 35 -9.72 5.75 17.62
CA LEU A 35 -11.00 6.21 18.12
C LEU A 35 -10.95 7.73 18.43
N LYS A 36 -12.10 8.34 18.65
CA LYS A 36 -12.19 9.74 19.11
C LYS A 36 -11.45 9.99 20.43
N SER A 37 -11.28 8.96 21.26
CA SER A 37 -10.49 8.96 22.49
C SER A 37 -8.97 8.95 22.27
N LYS A 38 -8.52 8.91 21.01
CA LYS A 38 -7.12 8.71 20.58
C LYS A 38 -6.55 7.31 20.85
N GLU A 39 -7.32 6.40 21.44
CA GLU A 39 -6.96 5.00 21.58
C GLU A 39 -6.98 4.31 20.20
N PRO A 40 -6.13 3.27 20.00
CA PRO A 40 -6.16 2.48 18.78
C PRO A 40 -7.55 1.90 18.53
N SER A 41 -8.01 1.94 17.29
CA SER A 41 -9.25 1.30 16.90
C SER A 41 -9.17 -0.23 16.96
N LYS A 42 -10.32 -0.89 16.91
CA LYS A 42 -10.36 -2.36 16.79
C LYS A 42 -9.65 -2.85 15.53
N ASN A 43 -9.76 -2.10 14.42
CA ASN A 43 -9.09 -2.44 13.16
C ASN A 43 -7.57 -2.39 13.31
N CYS A 44 -7.04 -1.33 13.91
CA CYS A 44 -5.62 -1.20 14.24
C CYS A 44 -5.13 -2.36 15.14
N LEU A 45 -5.87 -2.70 16.19
CA LEU A 45 -5.48 -3.78 17.11
C LEU A 45 -5.52 -5.15 16.42
N ASN A 46 -6.56 -5.43 15.64
CA ASN A 46 -6.67 -6.69 14.90
C ASN A 46 -5.50 -6.86 13.93
N TYR A 47 -5.16 -5.80 13.18
CA TYR A 47 -4.03 -5.87 12.24
C TYR A 47 -2.71 -6.12 12.97
N ALA A 48 -2.47 -5.47 14.11
CA ALA A 48 -1.27 -5.73 14.90
C ALA A 48 -1.20 -7.18 15.41
N MET A 49 -2.33 -7.77 15.83
CA MET A 49 -2.41 -9.18 16.23
C MET A 49 -2.18 -10.13 15.06
N ASP A 50 -2.70 -9.82 13.86
CA ASP A 50 -2.47 -10.62 12.65
C ASP A 50 -0.98 -10.67 12.29
N VAL A 51 -0.31 -9.51 12.23
CA VAL A 51 1.13 -9.42 11.96
C VAL A 51 1.94 -10.17 13.02
N ALA A 52 1.59 -10.01 14.30
CA ALA A 52 2.26 -10.70 15.40
C ALA A 52 2.12 -12.23 15.31
N ARG A 53 0.92 -12.72 14.95
CA ARG A 53 0.65 -14.15 14.73
C ARG A 53 1.47 -14.71 13.56
N GLU A 54 1.56 -13.96 12.46
CA GLU A 54 2.36 -14.34 11.30
C GLU A 54 3.86 -14.42 11.63
N ARG A 55 4.38 -13.48 12.41
CA ARG A 55 5.77 -13.50 12.91
C ARG A 55 6.06 -14.69 13.86
N ALA A 56 5.04 -15.14 14.59
CA ALA A 56 5.15 -16.33 15.43
C ALA A 56 5.07 -17.66 14.65
N GLY A 57 5.09 -17.63 13.32
CA GLY A 57 5.02 -18.80 12.46
C GLY A 57 3.60 -19.16 12.00
N GLY A 58 2.60 -18.33 12.33
CA GLY A 58 1.24 -18.49 11.82
C GLY A 58 1.17 -18.30 10.30
N LYS A 59 0.16 -18.93 9.69
CA LYS A 59 -0.10 -18.70 8.25
C LYS A 59 -0.43 -17.23 8.02
N ALA A 60 -0.01 -16.71 6.86
CA ALA A 60 -0.50 -15.42 6.38
C ALA A 60 -2.03 -15.37 6.43
N ALA A 61 -2.59 -14.22 6.78
CA ALA A 61 -4.03 -14.05 6.70
C ALA A 61 -4.49 -14.35 5.27
N GLU A 62 -5.51 -15.20 5.12
CA GLU A 62 -6.08 -15.46 3.80
C GLU A 62 -6.58 -14.14 3.21
N VAL A 63 -5.95 -13.70 2.15
CA VAL A 63 -6.44 -12.55 1.39
C VAL A 63 -7.64 -13.02 0.59
N PHE A 64 -8.83 -12.66 1.04
CA PHE A 64 -10.04 -12.92 0.26
C PHE A 64 -10.02 -12.07 -1.01
N VAL A 65 -9.62 -12.66 -2.12
CA VAL A 65 -9.60 -12.01 -3.43
C VAL A 65 -11.02 -11.95 -3.98
N ASN A 66 -11.64 -10.80 -3.91
CA ASN A 66 -12.97 -10.56 -4.47
C ASN A 66 -12.91 -10.20 -5.98
N GLY A 67 -14.08 -10.11 -6.61
CA GLY A 67 -14.20 -9.75 -8.04
C GLY A 67 -13.60 -8.39 -8.37
N ALA A 68 -13.74 -7.40 -7.49
CA ALA A 68 -13.19 -6.07 -7.69
C ALA A 68 -11.65 -6.08 -7.66
N MET A 69 -11.04 -6.84 -6.77
CA MET A 69 -9.58 -7.00 -6.70
C MET A 69 -9.03 -7.69 -7.95
N ARG A 70 -9.68 -8.77 -8.43
CA ARG A 70 -9.30 -9.42 -9.69
C ARG A 70 -9.39 -8.47 -10.87
N PHE A 71 -10.51 -7.77 -10.99
CA PHE A 71 -10.69 -6.77 -12.04
C PHE A 71 -9.62 -5.67 -11.97
N GLY A 72 -9.28 -5.19 -10.76
CA GLY A 72 -8.19 -4.23 -10.57
C GLY A 72 -6.87 -4.73 -11.14
N THR A 73 -6.47 -5.96 -10.80
CA THR A 73 -5.23 -6.58 -11.30
C THR A 73 -5.27 -6.76 -12.84
N GLU A 74 -6.42 -7.16 -13.40
CA GLU A 74 -6.58 -7.29 -14.86
C GLU A 74 -6.49 -5.94 -15.58
N GLN A 75 -6.91 -4.86 -14.96
CA GLN A 75 -6.89 -3.51 -15.53
C GLN A 75 -5.54 -2.79 -15.37
N GLU A 76 -4.68 -3.21 -14.46
CA GLU A 76 -3.42 -2.55 -14.16
C GLU A 76 -2.51 -2.35 -15.39
N PRO A 77 -2.28 -3.35 -16.27
CA PRO A 77 -1.46 -3.14 -17.49
C PRO A 77 -2.07 -2.10 -18.44
N HIS A 78 -3.39 -2.01 -18.52
CA HIS A 78 -4.08 -1.03 -19.37
C HIS A 78 -3.95 0.38 -18.81
N ALA A 79 -4.08 0.53 -17.50
CA ALA A 79 -3.90 1.81 -16.82
C ALA A 79 -2.44 2.29 -16.95
N ARG A 80 -1.47 1.39 -16.79
CA ARG A 80 -0.04 1.68 -16.97
C ARG A 80 0.27 2.16 -18.37
N ALA A 81 -0.16 1.43 -19.39
CA ALA A 81 0.03 1.84 -20.79
C ALA A 81 -0.62 3.20 -21.10
N ALA A 82 -1.80 3.47 -20.53
CA ALA A 82 -2.47 4.76 -20.69
C ALA A 82 -1.70 5.89 -19.99
N TYR A 83 -1.14 5.63 -18.79
CA TYR A 83 -0.29 6.58 -18.07
C TYR A 83 0.98 6.90 -18.87
N GLU A 84 1.69 5.88 -19.39
CA GLU A 84 2.90 6.05 -20.20
C GLU A 84 2.61 6.87 -21.47
N ALA A 85 1.51 6.55 -22.15
CA ALA A 85 1.09 7.30 -23.33
C ALA A 85 0.75 8.77 -23.03
N ALA A 86 0.14 9.04 -21.88
CA ALA A 86 -0.27 10.39 -21.50
C ALA A 86 0.90 11.25 -20.98
N THR A 87 1.89 10.62 -20.34
CA THR A 87 2.99 11.35 -19.68
C THR A 87 4.30 11.31 -20.46
N GLY A 88 4.46 10.37 -21.41
CA GLY A 88 5.73 10.09 -22.08
C GLY A 88 6.79 9.46 -21.17
N ARG A 89 6.42 9.00 -19.96
CA ARG A 89 7.31 8.38 -19.01
C ARG A 89 7.22 6.87 -19.09
N PHE A 90 8.33 6.19 -18.92
CA PHE A 90 8.37 4.73 -18.83
C PHE A 90 8.19 4.30 -17.37
N VAL A 91 7.40 3.26 -17.14
CA VAL A 91 7.14 2.69 -15.81
C VAL A 91 7.87 1.35 -15.68
N GLU A 92 8.85 1.30 -14.80
CA GLU A 92 9.52 0.06 -14.44
C GLU A 92 8.68 -0.67 -13.38
N GLU A 93 8.27 -1.90 -13.68
CA GLU A 93 7.54 -2.73 -12.71
C GLU A 93 8.40 -3.03 -11.50
N ALA A 94 7.86 -2.78 -10.32
CA ALA A 94 8.50 -3.11 -9.06
C ALA A 94 7.73 -4.23 -8.37
N GLY A 95 8.44 -5.22 -7.87
CA GLY A 95 7.85 -6.26 -7.06
C GLY A 95 7.50 -5.78 -5.64
N PHE A 96 7.49 -6.70 -4.69
CA PHE A 96 7.38 -6.36 -3.29
C PHE A 96 8.75 -5.91 -2.75
N ILE A 97 8.80 -4.80 -2.03
CA ILE A 97 10.03 -4.22 -1.50
C ILE A 97 9.90 -4.16 0.02
N THR A 98 10.88 -4.69 0.75
CA THR A 98 10.89 -4.66 2.22
C THR A 98 12.11 -3.95 2.76
N THR A 99 12.00 -3.49 4.01
CA THR A 99 13.18 -3.17 4.82
C THR A 99 14.00 -4.44 5.09
N ASP A 100 15.31 -4.29 5.31
CA ASP A 100 16.24 -5.40 5.60
C ASP A 100 15.84 -6.20 6.85
N ASP A 101 15.28 -5.51 7.85
CA ASP A 101 14.73 -6.14 9.06
C ASP A 101 13.32 -6.73 8.87
N ARG A 102 12.76 -6.64 7.67
CA ARG A 102 11.44 -7.15 7.28
C ARG A 102 10.28 -6.64 8.13
N LYS A 103 10.39 -5.47 8.73
CA LYS A 103 9.29 -4.88 9.50
C LYS A 103 8.27 -4.21 8.62
N PHE A 104 8.73 -3.47 7.60
CA PHE A 104 7.88 -2.70 6.69
C PHE A 104 8.10 -3.10 5.24
N GLY A 105 7.07 -2.97 4.42
CA GLY A 105 7.20 -3.24 3.00
C GLY A 105 6.10 -2.60 2.17
N VAL A 106 6.41 -2.38 0.90
CA VAL A 106 5.48 -1.81 -0.08
C VAL A 106 5.49 -2.63 -1.36
N SER A 107 4.33 -2.77 -2.00
CA SER A 107 4.22 -3.11 -3.41
C SER A 107 3.73 -1.85 -4.11
N VAL A 108 4.52 -1.31 -5.01
CA VAL A 108 4.14 -0.19 -5.86
C VAL A 108 3.89 -0.70 -7.27
N ASP A 109 2.96 -0.09 -8.00
CA ASP A 109 2.60 -0.55 -9.33
C ASP A 109 3.66 -0.17 -10.38
N GLY A 110 4.60 0.70 -10.00
CA GLY A 110 5.80 0.97 -10.77
C GLY A 110 6.67 2.10 -10.24
N LEU A 111 7.89 2.12 -10.75
CA LEU A 111 8.87 3.17 -10.52
C LEU A 111 9.04 3.99 -11.79
N VAL A 112 9.22 5.30 -11.64
CA VAL A 112 9.38 6.24 -12.75
C VAL A 112 10.61 7.10 -12.49
N ASP A 113 11.52 7.10 -13.43
CA ASP A 113 12.79 7.82 -13.30
C ASP A 113 13.50 7.45 -11.96
N GLU A 114 14.28 8.36 -11.39
CA GLU A 114 15.00 8.11 -10.13
C GLU A 114 14.16 8.45 -8.89
N ASP A 115 13.12 9.28 -9.02
CA ASP A 115 12.43 9.93 -7.91
C ASP A 115 10.90 9.77 -7.88
N GLY A 116 10.31 9.08 -8.86
CA GLY A 116 8.88 8.91 -8.99
C GLY A 116 8.36 7.51 -8.74
N ILE A 117 7.12 7.43 -8.31
CA ILE A 117 6.33 6.20 -8.10
C ILE A 117 5.03 6.32 -8.86
N VAL A 118 4.53 5.22 -9.39
CA VAL A 118 3.14 5.08 -9.87
C VAL A 118 2.38 4.16 -8.92
N GLU A 119 1.22 4.61 -8.50
CA GLU A 119 0.24 3.83 -7.74
C GLU A 119 -1.09 3.86 -8.50
N ILE A 120 -1.60 2.70 -8.92
CA ILE A 120 -2.79 2.56 -9.75
C ILE A 120 -3.99 2.13 -8.91
N LYS A 121 -5.10 2.83 -9.07
CA LYS A 121 -6.37 2.47 -8.43
C LYS A 121 -7.47 2.38 -9.48
N THR A 122 -7.97 1.18 -9.71
CA THR A 122 -9.12 0.96 -10.60
C THR A 122 -10.43 1.30 -9.90
N MET A 123 -11.20 2.21 -10.48
CA MET A 123 -12.48 2.66 -9.92
C MET A 123 -13.59 1.67 -10.24
N VAL A 124 -13.88 0.79 -9.32
CA VAL A 124 -14.83 -0.33 -9.49
C VAL A 124 -16.23 -0.06 -8.92
N SER A 125 -16.42 1.07 -8.27
CA SER A 125 -17.73 1.46 -7.72
C SER A 125 -18.01 2.94 -7.94
N SER A 126 -19.28 3.29 -8.07
CA SER A 126 -19.69 4.70 -8.19
C SER A 126 -19.23 5.52 -6.99
N ASN A 127 -19.25 4.95 -5.78
CA ASN A 127 -18.81 5.67 -4.59
C ASN A 127 -17.32 6.03 -4.67
N THR A 128 -16.43 5.08 -4.97
CA THR A 128 -14.98 5.35 -5.08
C THR A 128 -14.69 6.28 -6.25
N LEU A 129 -15.39 6.11 -7.38
CA LEU A 129 -15.28 6.96 -8.55
C LEU A 129 -15.60 8.43 -8.20
N PHE A 130 -16.78 8.66 -7.63
CA PHE A 130 -17.21 10.03 -7.30
C PHE A 130 -16.33 10.65 -6.23
N THR A 131 -15.99 9.91 -5.17
CA THR A 131 -15.14 10.39 -4.09
C THR A 131 -13.77 10.83 -4.61
N ALA A 132 -13.06 9.96 -5.33
CA ALA A 132 -11.69 10.25 -5.75
C ALA A 132 -11.62 11.11 -7.01
N VAL A 133 -12.43 10.82 -8.05
CA VAL A 133 -12.29 11.46 -9.36
C VAL A 133 -13.10 12.75 -9.45
N VAL A 134 -14.35 12.76 -8.91
CA VAL A 134 -15.25 13.92 -9.05
C VAL A 134 -15.05 14.93 -7.92
N PHE A 135 -14.94 14.45 -6.67
CA PHE A 135 -14.80 15.32 -5.51
C PHE A 135 -13.33 15.59 -5.14
N GLY A 136 -12.38 14.85 -5.76
CA GLY A 136 -10.95 15.01 -5.52
C GLY A 136 -10.49 14.53 -4.14
N ASP A 137 -11.32 13.78 -3.41
CA ASP A 137 -10.93 13.23 -2.12
C ASP A 137 -10.15 11.92 -2.31
N ILE A 138 -8.84 12.04 -2.18
CA ILE A 138 -7.86 10.94 -2.28
C ILE A 138 -7.32 10.51 -0.92
N SER A 139 -7.92 10.98 0.18
CA SER A 139 -7.45 10.73 1.56
C SER A 139 -7.28 9.23 1.89
N GLU A 140 -8.05 8.37 1.21
CA GLU A 140 -7.95 6.91 1.33
C GLU A 140 -6.57 6.36 0.94
N TYR A 141 -5.86 7.03 0.01
CA TYR A 141 -4.62 6.55 -0.60
C TYR A 141 -3.36 7.26 -0.08
N VAL A 142 -3.52 8.39 0.63
CA VAL A 142 -2.40 9.27 1.02
C VAL A 142 -1.38 8.55 1.90
N ASP A 143 -1.81 7.77 2.90
CA ASP A 143 -0.88 7.07 3.78
C ASP A 143 -0.09 5.97 3.05
N GLN A 144 -0.69 5.30 2.07
CA GLN A 144 0.01 4.35 1.20
C GLN A 144 1.07 5.05 0.35
N CYS A 145 0.71 6.17 -0.28
CA CYS A 145 1.63 6.96 -1.12
C CYS A 145 2.79 7.55 -0.31
N ASN A 146 2.50 8.17 0.84
CA ASN A 146 3.53 8.70 1.74
C ASN A 146 4.45 7.60 2.27
N GLY A 147 3.89 6.45 2.62
CA GLY A 147 4.67 5.30 3.07
C GLY A 147 5.58 4.72 1.97
N ALA A 148 5.13 4.72 0.73
CA ALA A 148 5.97 4.34 -0.40
C ALA A 148 7.13 5.34 -0.60
N MET A 149 6.85 6.65 -0.55
CA MET A 149 7.89 7.69 -0.62
C MET A 149 8.87 7.62 0.56
N TRP A 150 8.37 7.31 1.76
CA TRP A 150 9.21 7.12 2.95
C TRP A 150 10.20 5.97 2.77
N LEU A 151 9.68 4.77 2.44
CA LEU A 151 10.52 3.56 2.32
C LEU A 151 11.51 3.65 1.16
N LEU A 152 11.07 4.18 0.00
CA LEU A 152 11.86 4.20 -1.22
C LEU A 152 12.72 5.47 -1.36
N GLY A 153 12.59 6.46 -0.47
CA GLY A 153 13.31 7.72 -0.55
C GLY A 153 12.91 8.60 -1.74
N ARG A 154 11.73 8.34 -2.35
CA ARG A 154 11.30 9.01 -3.57
C ARG A 154 10.56 10.31 -3.29
N GLN A 155 10.46 11.19 -4.32
CA GLN A 155 10.01 12.56 -4.17
C GLN A 155 8.54 12.78 -4.51
N TRP A 156 7.93 11.86 -5.29
CA TRP A 156 6.54 11.99 -5.69
C TRP A 156 5.91 10.65 -6.04
N VAL A 157 4.58 10.63 -5.94
CA VAL A 157 3.73 9.53 -6.42
C VAL A 157 2.73 10.11 -7.41
N ASP A 158 2.63 9.55 -8.59
CA ASP A 158 1.48 9.73 -9.46
C ASP A 158 0.42 8.68 -9.11
N LEU A 159 -0.62 9.11 -8.41
CA LEU A 159 -1.80 8.30 -8.13
C LEU A 159 -2.66 8.28 -9.40
N VAL A 160 -2.69 7.13 -10.05
CA VAL A 160 -3.44 6.89 -11.29
C VAL A 160 -4.81 6.34 -10.94
N LEU A 161 -5.85 7.13 -11.12
CA LEU A 161 -7.24 6.73 -10.96
C LEU A 161 -7.76 6.24 -12.31
N TRP A 162 -7.90 4.94 -12.47
CA TRP A 162 -8.32 4.28 -13.68
C TRP A 162 -9.81 3.95 -13.65
N ALA A 163 -10.58 4.55 -14.53
CA ALA A 163 -12.03 4.43 -14.62
C ALA A 163 -12.47 4.00 -16.02
N PRO A 164 -12.32 2.72 -16.42
CA PRO A 164 -12.63 2.25 -17.76
C PRO A 164 -14.07 2.54 -18.17
N ASP A 165 -15.03 2.56 -17.25
CA ASP A 165 -16.43 2.90 -17.51
C ASP A 165 -16.63 4.33 -18.04
N LEU A 166 -15.65 5.22 -17.87
CA LEU A 166 -15.69 6.60 -18.38
C LEU A 166 -14.99 6.77 -19.72
N GLU A 167 -14.64 5.68 -20.42
CA GLU A 167 -13.98 5.73 -21.72
C GLU A 167 -14.81 6.50 -22.78
N ALA A 168 -16.13 6.27 -22.81
CA ALA A 168 -17.03 6.90 -23.75
C ALA A 168 -17.04 8.45 -23.69
N ILE A 169 -16.65 9.02 -22.55
CA ILE A 169 -16.56 10.48 -22.35
C ILE A 169 -15.10 10.96 -22.25
N GLY A 170 -14.12 10.10 -22.58
CA GLY A 170 -12.69 10.44 -22.56
C GLY A 170 -12.09 10.69 -21.19
N ARG A 171 -12.70 10.16 -20.12
CA ARG A 171 -12.30 10.40 -18.72
C ARG A 171 -11.83 9.13 -17.99
N LYS A 172 -11.35 8.14 -18.73
CA LYS A 172 -10.87 6.88 -18.12
C LYS A 172 -9.59 6.99 -17.32
N LEU A 173 -8.79 8.04 -17.52
CA LEU A 173 -7.53 8.27 -16.84
C LEU A 173 -7.55 9.62 -16.10
N THR A 174 -7.31 9.58 -14.81
CA THR A 174 -7.03 10.77 -13.99
C THR A 174 -5.73 10.53 -13.24
N ILE A 175 -4.79 11.49 -13.33
CA ILE A 175 -3.50 11.41 -12.64
C ILE A 175 -3.48 12.52 -11.59
N VAL A 176 -3.24 12.14 -10.34
CA VAL A 176 -3.07 13.08 -9.23
C VAL A 176 -1.66 12.96 -8.68
N ARG A 177 -0.84 13.98 -8.87
CA ARG A 177 0.50 14.00 -8.30
C ARG A 177 0.46 14.35 -6.82
N ILE A 178 1.04 13.47 -6.00
CA ILE A 178 1.30 13.67 -4.58
C ILE A 178 2.80 13.91 -4.45
N THR A 179 3.17 15.13 -4.10
CA THR A 179 4.56 15.49 -3.85
C THR A 179 4.94 15.13 -2.42
N ARG A 180 6.17 14.74 -2.20
CA ARG A 180 6.71 14.42 -0.89
C ARG A 180 6.53 15.60 0.07
N ASP A 181 5.95 15.28 1.21
CA ASP A 181 5.78 16.18 2.36
C ASP A 181 6.49 15.52 3.55
N ASP A 182 7.66 16.03 3.90
CA ASP A 182 8.49 15.43 4.94
C ASP A 182 7.84 15.49 6.32
N ASP A 183 7.07 16.54 6.63
CA ASP A 183 6.34 16.65 7.91
C ASP A 183 5.23 15.58 8.00
N ALA A 184 4.49 15.36 6.92
CA ALA A 184 3.46 14.33 6.85
C ALA A 184 4.07 12.91 6.90
N ILE A 185 5.23 12.71 6.28
CA ILE A 185 5.96 11.45 6.30
C ILE A 185 6.54 11.17 7.70
N GLU A 186 7.12 12.16 8.38
CA GLU A 186 7.64 12.01 9.75
C GLU A 186 6.50 11.63 10.72
N ALA A 187 5.34 12.27 10.57
CA ALA A 187 4.16 11.92 11.37
C ALA A 187 3.67 10.49 11.10
N LEU A 188 3.67 10.05 9.84
CA LEU A 188 3.33 8.67 9.46
C LEU A 188 4.35 7.68 10.03
N GLU A 189 5.64 7.94 9.87
CA GLU A 189 6.72 7.10 10.39
C GLU A 189 6.59 6.92 11.91
N ALA A 190 6.35 7.99 12.65
CA ALA A 190 6.15 7.91 14.11
C ALA A 190 4.98 6.99 14.48
N ASP A 191 3.85 7.08 13.78
CA ASP A 191 2.69 6.21 13.99
C ASP A 191 3.00 4.75 13.61
N LEU A 192 3.74 4.51 12.52
CA LEU A 192 4.14 3.17 12.09
C LEU A 192 5.12 2.52 13.06
N LEU A 193 6.07 3.27 13.61
CA LEU A 193 6.98 2.78 14.65
C LEU A 193 6.24 2.48 15.96
N ASP A 194 5.22 3.26 16.32
CA ASP A 194 4.34 2.94 17.46
C ASP A 194 3.56 1.64 17.23
N PHE A 195 3.03 1.47 16.01
CA PHE A 195 2.35 0.25 15.61
C PHE A 195 3.29 -0.96 15.67
N GLU A 196 4.54 -0.84 15.18
CA GLU A 196 5.54 -1.91 15.23
C GLU A 196 5.86 -2.32 16.69
N ARG A 197 5.99 -1.35 17.62
CA ARG A 197 6.15 -1.65 19.05
C ARG A 197 4.98 -2.47 19.60
N ARG A 198 3.76 -2.21 19.12
CA ARG A 198 2.55 -2.96 19.47
C ARG A 198 2.58 -4.39 18.93
N VAL A 199 2.96 -4.56 17.66
CA VAL A 199 3.17 -5.87 17.04
C VAL A 199 4.19 -6.69 17.82
N THR A 200 5.34 -6.10 18.13
CA THR A 200 6.41 -6.73 18.93
C THR A 200 5.89 -7.19 20.30
N ARG A 201 5.10 -6.37 20.99
CA ARG A 201 4.49 -6.74 22.28
C ARG A 201 3.55 -7.93 22.15
N PHE A 202 2.66 -7.93 21.15
CA PHE A 202 1.76 -9.06 20.91
C PHE A 202 2.52 -10.33 20.54
N HIS A 203 3.56 -10.23 19.72
CA HIS A 203 4.42 -11.35 19.37
C HIS A 203 5.10 -11.95 20.61
N GLN A 204 5.64 -11.11 21.49
CA GLN A 204 6.24 -11.57 22.76
C GLN A 204 5.22 -12.28 23.67
N GLN A 205 4.00 -11.74 23.78
CA GLN A 205 2.93 -12.38 24.54
C GLN A 205 2.58 -13.77 24.00
N LEU A 206 2.48 -13.91 22.66
CA LEU A 206 2.23 -15.21 22.02
C LEU A 206 3.35 -16.22 22.26
N THR A 207 4.61 -15.80 22.17
CA THR A 207 5.76 -16.70 22.37
C THR A 207 5.97 -17.10 23.82
N GLN A 208 5.61 -16.25 24.79
CA GLN A 208 5.65 -16.58 26.20
C GLN A 208 4.60 -17.61 26.65
N LEU A 209 3.48 -17.73 25.92
CA LEU A 209 2.47 -18.77 26.19
C LEU A 209 2.94 -20.18 25.77
N ALA A 210 3.99 -20.27 24.96
CA ALA A 210 4.53 -21.55 24.45
C ALA A 210 5.67 -22.12 25.33
N ALA A 211 6.08 -21.38 26.37
CA ALA A 211 7.12 -21.78 27.33
C ALA A 211 6.51 -22.29 28.63
#